data_8196590f790d718392afe5e8a051c6a6
#
_entry.id   8196590f790d718392afe5e8a051c6a6
#
_cell.length_a   1.000
_cell.length_b   1.000
_cell.length_c   1.000
_cell.angle_alpha   90.00
_cell.angle_beta   90.00
_cell.angle_gamma   90.00
#
_symmetry.space_group_name_H-M   'P 1'
#
loop_
_entity.id
_entity.type
_entity.pdbx_description
1 polymer ?
#
loop_
_entity_poly.entity_id
_entity_poly.type
_entity_poly.pdbx_seq_one_letter_code
_entity_poly.pdbx_strand_id
1 'polypeptide(L)'
;MKIICLGDSFTEGYLVEDKSYTRFLSKAGFDVINLGLNGSRTDSMLLRLKYYQRVEEEADLLIIFGGTNDLIQGCSVDFVFNNLKSIVDLSNARKNLVIILPFVEEDEFYPVYGQINAKIQVLREKIKNWGINFIDAEEIPGHYLDGVHLASDFHKNLAEKIIEKIGE
;
A
#
# COMPACT_ATOMS: atom_id res chain seq x y z
N MET A 1 2.65 19.61 4.50
CA MET A 1 2.07 18.71 3.48
C MET A 1 1.26 17.65 4.21
N LYS A 2 -0.04 17.55 3.90
CA LYS A 2 -0.97 16.57 4.46
C LYS A 2 -0.99 15.31 3.59
N ILE A 3 -0.68 14.16 4.18
CA ILE A 3 -0.59 12.86 3.50
C ILE A 3 -1.60 11.90 4.10
N ILE A 4 -2.48 11.33 3.28
CA ILE A 4 -3.33 10.22 3.66
C ILE A 4 -2.65 8.93 3.23
N CYS A 5 -2.45 8.00 4.14
CA CYS A 5 -1.95 6.65 3.87
C CYS A 5 -3.10 5.65 4.02
N LEU A 6 -3.62 5.16 2.90
CA LEU A 6 -4.72 4.21 2.82
C LEU A 6 -4.16 2.82 2.53
N GLY A 7 -4.50 1.82 3.36
CA GLY A 7 -3.99 0.48 3.14
C GLY A 7 -4.48 -0.57 4.13
N ASP A 8 -3.73 -1.63 4.18
CA ASP A 8 -3.95 -2.79 5.06
C ASP A 8 -2.94 -2.83 6.23
N SER A 9 -2.48 -4.02 6.62
CA SER A 9 -1.50 -4.23 7.69
C SER A 9 -0.17 -3.53 7.44
N PHE A 10 0.27 -3.41 6.19
CA PHE A 10 1.51 -2.68 5.86
C PHE A 10 1.40 -1.20 6.22
N THR A 11 0.25 -0.60 6.00
CA THR A 11 -0.01 0.81 6.30
C THR A 11 -0.33 1.04 7.78
N GLU A 12 -1.11 0.14 8.40
CA GLU A 12 -1.39 0.20 9.83
C GLU A 12 -0.10 0.16 10.67
N GLY A 13 0.88 -0.64 10.24
CA GLY A 13 2.13 -0.89 10.96
C GLY A 13 2.06 -2.14 11.82
N TYR A 14 1.30 -3.16 11.38
CA TYR A 14 1.20 -4.45 12.06
C TYR A 14 2.58 -5.08 12.25
N LEU A 15 2.88 -5.55 13.46
CA LEU A 15 4.15 -6.11 13.92
C LEU A 15 5.35 -5.12 14.00
N VAL A 16 5.23 -3.91 13.50
CA VAL A 16 6.32 -2.90 13.54
C VAL A 16 5.96 -1.64 14.33
N GLU A 17 4.70 -1.49 14.76
CA GLU A 17 4.19 -0.42 15.63
C GLU A 17 4.65 0.99 15.20
N ASP A 18 5.49 1.64 16.04
CA ASP A 18 6.00 2.98 15.81
C ASP A 18 7.10 3.08 14.74
N LYS A 19 7.43 1.98 14.07
CA LYS A 19 8.41 1.85 13.00
C LYS A 19 7.78 1.55 11.64
N SER A 20 6.49 1.84 11.46
CA SER A 20 5.85 1.79 10.14
C SER A 20 6.31 2.95 9.26
N TYR A 21 6.18 2.81 7.94
CA TYR A 21 6.53 3.88 7.01
C TYR A 21 5.74 5.16 7.29
N THR A 22 4.48 5.05 7.73
CA THR A 22 3.64 6.19 8.11
C THR A 22 4.22 6.96 9.30
N ARG A 23 4.81 6.25 10.27
CA ARG A 23 5.50 6.85 11.40
C ARG A 23 6.82 7.51 11.00
N PHE A 24 7.57 6.92 10.07
CA PHE A 24 8.78 7.56 9.54
C PHE A 24 8.45 8.84 8.78
N LEU A 25 7.38 8.87 7.98
CA LEU A 25 6.90 10.09 7.32
C LEU A 25 6.49 11.17 8.33
N SER A 26 5.76 10.81 9.40
CA SER A 26 5.42 11.75 10.47
C SER A 26 6.67 12.32 11.16
N LYS A 27 7.66 11.49 11.45
CA LYS A 27 8.94 11.91 12.03
C LYS A 27 9.75 12.83 11.10
N ALA A 28 9.55 12.70 9.79
CA ALA A 28 10.14 13.60 8.80
C ALA A 28 9.40 14.95 8.65
N GLY A 29 8.33 15.17 9.43
CA GLY A 29 7.62 16.45 9.49
C GLY A 29 6.37 16.56 8.60
N PHE A 30 5.91 15.46 8.01
CA PHE A 30 4.66 15.43 7.28
C PHE A 30 3.46 15.28 8.22
N ASP A 31 2.33 15.89 7.86
CA ASP A 31 1.04 15.68 8.53
C ASP A 31 0.40 14.41 7.97
N VAL A 32 0.57 13.29 8.67
CA VAL A 32 0.20 11.95 8.19
C VAL A 32 -1.07 11.44 8.86
N ILE A 33 -2.06 11.14 8.04
CA ILE A 33 -3.28 10.42 8.43
C ILE A 33 -3.13 8.95 8.03
N ASN A 34 -3.06 8.08 9.03
CA ASN A 34 -2.96 6.64 8.80
C ASN A 34 -4.37 6.02 8.75
N LEU A 35 -4.80 5.62 7.56
CA LEU A 35 -6.02 4.86 7.30
C LEU A 35 -5.70 3.39 6.96
N GLY A 36 -4.65 2.82 7.53
CA GLY A 36 -4.34 1.39 7.49
C GLY A 36 -5.26 0.60 8.41
N LEU A 37 -5.61 -0.61 7.99
CA LEU A 37 -6.39 -1.56 8.81
C LEU A 37 -5.95 -2.99 8.47
N ASN A 38 -5.45 -3.71 9.47
CA ASN A 38 -4.98 -5.08 9.33
C ASN A 38 -6.06 -5.99 8.71
N GLY A 39 -5.66 -6.85 7.77
CA GLY A 39 -6.57 -7.76 7.08
C GLY A 39 -7.48 -7.10 6.04
N SER A 40 -7.40 -5.79 5.84
CA SER A 40 -8.27 -5.04 4.94
C SER A 40 -8.05 -5.42 3.48
N ARG A 41 -9.15 -5.56 2.73
CA ARG A 41 -9.15 -5.70 1.28
C ARG A 41 -9.38 -4.34 0.61
N THR A 42 -9.14 -4.28 -0.68
CA THR A 42 -9.26 -3.05 -1.48
C THR A 42 -10.69 -2.49 -1.53
N ASP A 43 -11.73 -3.32 -1.48
CA ASP A 43 -13.12 -2.86 -1.38
C ASP A 43 -13.41 -2.16 -0.04
N SER A 44 -12.87 -2.69 1.07
CA SER A 44 -12.97 -2.05 2.39
C SER A 44 -12.13 -0.76 2.44
N MET A 45 -10.98 -0.72 1.78
CA MET A 45 -10.17 0.50 1.64
C MET A 45 -10.95 1.60 0.92
N LEU A 46 -11.63 1.28 -0.18
CA LEU A 46 -12.49 2.21 -0.94
C LEU A 46 -13.59 2.80 -0.06
N LEU A 47 -14.30 1.97 0.71
CA LEU A 47 -15.34 2.43 1.63
C LEU A 47 -14.76 3.34 2.71
N ARG A 48 -13.61 3.00 3.28
CA ARG A 48 -12.95 3.79 4.34
C ARG A 48 -12.55 5.17 3.82
N LEU A 49 -11.99 5.27 2.62
CA LEU A 49 -11.69 6.55 1.99
C LEU A 49 -12.96 7.37 1.77
N LYS A 50 -14.02 6.76 1.25
CA LYS A 50 -15.32 7.41 1.03
C LYS A 50 -15.90 8.02 2.30
N TYR A 51 -15.81 7.32 3.43
CA TYR A 51 -16.27 7.83 4.73
C TYR A 51 -15.38 8.95 5.25
N TYR A 52 -14.06 8.79 5.16
CA TYR A 52 -13.10 9.80 5.60
C TYR A 52 -13.30 11.13 4.87
N GLN A 53 -13.44 11.12 3.56
CA GLN A 53 -13.59 12.32 2.74
C GLN A 53 -14.93 13.07 2.93
N ARG A 54 -15.88 12.51 3.67
CA ARG A 54 -17.14 13.22 4.03
C ARG A 54 -16.96 14.26 5.13
N VAL A 55 -15.93 14.11 5.94
CA VAL A 55 -15.76 14.87 7.19
C VAL A 55 -14.42 15.61 7.24
N GLU A 56 -13.52 15.34 6.32
CA GLU A 56 -12.16 15.86 6.32
C GLU A 56 -11.83 16.65 5.05
N GLU A 57 -10.93 17.62 5.19
CA GLU A 57 -10.44 18.45 4.11
C GLU A 57 -9.57 17.67 3.12
N GLU A 58 -9.33 18.29 1.95
CA GLU A 58 -8.42 17.77 0.92
C GLU A 58 -7.02 17.48 1.48
N ALA A 59 -6.37 16.48 0.91
CA ALA A 59 -4.97 16.16 1.16
C ALA A 59 -4.08 16.56 -0.01
N ASP A 60 -2.80 16.74 0.26
CA ASP A 60 -1.82 16.97 -0.80
C ASP A 60 -1.49 15.67 -1.54
N LEU A 61 -1.46 14.55 -0.80
CA LEU A 61 -1.12 13.23 -1.35
C LEU A 61 -1.97 12.13 -0.71
N LEU A 62 -2.49 11.24 -1.54
CA LEU A 62 -3.00 9.93 -1.14
C LEU A 62 -2.00 8.85 -1.53
N ILE A 63 -1.50 8.10 -0.55
CA ILE A 63 -0.70 6.89 -0.74
C ILE A 63 -1.62 5.69 -0.58
N ILE A 64 -1.58 4.76 -1.54
CA ILE A 64 -2.42 3.56 -1.57
C ILE A 64 -1.51 2.34 -1.54
N PHE A 65 -1.60 1.53 -0.48
CA PHE A 65 -0.79 0.34 -0.31
C PHE A 65 -1.63 -0.82 0.25
N GLY A 66 -2.07 -1.72 -0.62
CA GLY A 66 -2.87 -2.89 -0.26
C GLY A 66 -3.29 -3.69 -1.48
N GLY A 67 -3.87 -4.87 -1.22
CA GLY A 67 -4.31 -5.82 -2.24
C GLY A 67 -3.81 -7.25 -1.99
N THR A 68 -2.79 -7.44 -1.15
CA THR A 68 -2.28 -8.77 -0.79
C THR A 68 -3.37 -9.62 -0.15
N ASN A 69 -4.16 -9.06 0.78
CA ASN A 69 -5.27 -9.77 1.43
C ASN A 69 -6.35 -10.21 0.43
N ASP A 70 -6.65 -9.40 -0.57
CA ASP A 70 -7.58 -9.77 -1.64
C ASP A 70 -7.13 -11.03 -2.36
N LEU A 71 -5.86 -11.07 -2.77
CA LEU A 71 -5.27 -12.18 -3.51
C LEU A 71 -5.18 -13.44 -2.67
N ILE A 72 -4.79 -13.32 -1.40
CA ILE A 72 -4.76 -14.44 -0.42
C ILE A 72 -6.17 -15.00 -0.22
N GLN A 73 -7.18 -14.14 -0.15
CA GLN A 73 -8.59 -14.54 0.02
C GLN A 73 -9.26 -14.99 -1.29
N GLY A 74 -8.51 -15.13 -2.38
CA GLY A 74 -8.99 -15.72 -3.63
C GLY A 74 -9.59 -14.74 -4.62
N CYS A 75 -9.56 -13.44 -4.36
CA CYS A 75 -10.02 -12.44 -5.32
C CYS A 75 -9.19 -12.46 -6.62
N SER A 76 -9.81 -12.03 -7.72
CA SER A 76 -9.12 -11.90 -8.98
C SER A 76 -8.24 -10.63 -9.02
N VAL A 77 -7.23 -10.63 -9.88
CA VAL A 77 -6.40 -9.45 -10.13
C VAL A 77 -7.24 -8.28 -10.63
N ASP A 78 -8.24 -8.55 -11.48
CA ASP A 78 -9.13 -7.49 -11.99
C ASP A 78 -10.00 -6.88 -10.89
N PHE A 79 -10.42 -7.65 -9.90
CA PHE A 79 -11.12 -7.12 -8.74
C PHE A 79 -10.24 -6.10 -7.99
N VAL A 80 -9.00 -6.47 -7.67
CA VAL A 80 -8.05 -5.60 -6.99
C VAL A 80 -7.77 -4.35 -7.82
N PHE A 81 -7.43 -4.52 -9.09
CA PHE A 81 -7.07 -3.41 -9.97
C PHE A 81 -8.23 -2.42 -10.17
N ASN A 82 -9.47 -2.91 -10.34
CA ASN A 82 -10.64 -2.05 -10.46
C ASN A 82 -10.94 -1.29 -9.16
N ASN A 83 -10.74 -1.88 -8.00
CA ASN A 83 -10.86 -1.19 -6.73
C ASN A 83 -9.79 -0.11 -6.57
N LEU A 84 -8.53 -0.38 -6.94
CA LEU A 84 -7.48 0.65 -6.93
C LEU A 84 -7.82 1.83 -7.84
N LYS A 85 -8.35 1.57 -9.04
CA LYS A 85 -8.84 2.64 -9.94
C LYS A 85 -9.97 3.43 -9.28
N SER A 86 -10.94 2.75 -8.70
CA SER A 86 -12.07 3.41 -8.01
C SER A 86 -11.61 4.26 -6.82
N ILE A 87 -10.57 3.84 -6.10
CA ILE A 87 -9.96 4.62 -5.02
C ILE A 87 -9.33 5.90 -5.58
N VAL A 88 -8.58 5.80 -6.67
CA VAL A 88 -7.95 6.96 -7.33
C VAL A 88 -9.01 7.91 -7.89
N ASP A 89 -10.04 7.40 -8.55
CA ASP A 89 -11.14 8.18 -9.11
C ASP A 89 -11.98 8.89 -8.02
N LEU A 90 -12.13 8.27 -6.85
CA LEU A 90 -12.82 8.83 -5.70
C LEU A 90 -11.97 9.88 -4.96
N SER A 91 -10.66 9.79 -5.05
CA SER A 91 -9.72 10.61 -4.27
C SER A 91 -9.90 12.11 -4.55
N ASN A 92 -10.00 12.90 -3.49
CA ASN A 92 -9.92 14.36 -3.54
C ASN A 92 -8.51 14.91 -3.25
N ALA A 93 -7.50 14.03 -3.14
CA ALA A 93 -6.13 14.45 -2.97
C ALA A 93 -5.55 15.05 -4.27
N ARG A 94 -4.64 16.01 -4.13
CA ARG A 94 -4.01 16.67 -5.28
C ARG A 94 -3.16 15.71 -6.12
N LYS A 95 -2.53 14.73 -5.47
CA LYS A 95 -1.72 13.68 -6.11
C LYS A 95 -2.09 12.32 -5.52
N ASN A 96 -1.98 11.27 -6.34
CA ASN A 96 -2.13 9.88 -5.89
C ASN A 96 -0.83 9.11 -6.18
N LEU A 97 -0.45 8.24 -5.24
CA LEU A 97 0.72 7.38 -5.32
C LEU A 97 0.32 5.96 -4.94
N VAL A 98 0.50 5.02 -5.84
CA VAL A 98 0.24 3.60 -5.59
C VAL A 98 1.55 2.89 -5.24
N ILE A 99 1.56 2.17 -4.12
CA ILE A 99 2.66 1.25 -3.81
C ILE A 99 2.29 -0.11 -4.39
N ILE A 100 3.07 -0.57 -5.36
CA ILE A 100 2.93 -1.90 -5.95
C ILE A 100 3.35 -2.93 -4.90
N LEU A 101 2.57 -4.00 -4.77
CA LEU A 101 2.77 -5.04 -3.75
C LEU A 101 4.15 -5.70 -3.88
N PRO A 102 4.83 -5.97 -2.76
CA PRO A 102 5.96 -6.90 -2.75
C PRO A 102 5.45 -8.33 -2.96
N PHE A 103 6.31 -9.23 -3.41
CA PHE A 103 6.00 -10.65 -3.39
C PHE A 103 5.90 -11.14 -1.95
N VAL A 104 5.15 -12.23 -1.72
CA VAL A 104 5.22 -12.98 -0.47
C VAL A 104 6.35 -14.00 -0.58
N GLU A 105 7.01 -14.33 0.53
CA GLU A 105 8.05 -15.38 0.52
C GLU A 105 7.41 -16.73 0.21
N GLU A 106 7.96 -17.43 -0.79
CA GLU A 106 7.53 -18.77 -1.13
C GLU A 106 8.13 -19.76 -0.14
N ASP A 107 7.28 -20.60 0.43
CA ASP A 107 7.66 -21.64 1.38
C ASP A 107 7.07 -22.98 0.92
N GLU A 108 7.83 -24.04 1.08
CA GLU A 108 7.37 -25.40 0.78
C GLU A 108 6.12 -25.83 1.59
N PHE A 109 5.92 -25.24 2.77
CA PHE A 109 4.73 -25.46 3.60
C PHE A 109 3.51 -24.65 3.13
N TYR A 110 3.70 -23.62 2.31
CA TYR A 110 2.64 -22.75 1.77
C TYR A 110 2.72 -22.63 0.24
N PRO A 111 2.54 -23.74 -0.51
CA PRO A 111 2.70 -23.74 -1.98
C PRO A 111 1.73 -22.80 -2.69
N VAL A 112 0.65 -22.36 -2.04
CA VAL A 112 -0.29 -21.37 -2.54
C VAL A 112 0.37 -20.00 -2.79
N TYR A 113 1.47 -19.70 -2.10
CA TYR A 113 2.16 -18.41 -2.24
C TYR A 113 2.76 -18.20 -3.64
N GLY A 114 3.22 -19.26 -4.31
CA GLY A 114 3.61 -19.14 -5.72
C GLY A 114 2.48 -18.70 -6.64
N GLN A 115 1.25 -19.16 -6.38
CA GLN A 115 0.06 -18.71 -7.15
C GLN A 115 -0.30 -17.26 -6.82
N ILE A 116 -0.12 -16.83 -5.58
CA ILE A 116 -0.34 -15.44 -5.15
C ILE A 116 0.69 -14.54 -5.83
N ASN A 117 1.97 -14.92 -5.84
CA ASN A 117 3.04 -14.17 -6.52
C ASN A 117 2.81 -14.05 -8.03
N ALA A 118 2.29 -15.09 -8.69
CA ALA A 118 1.89 -14.99 -10.08
C ALA A 118 0.79 -13.92 -10.31
N LYS A 119 -0.20 -13.83 -9.40
CA LYS A 119 -1.22 -12.79 -9.45
C LYS A 119 -0.64 -11.40 -9.15
N ILE A 120 0.27 -11.29 -8.17
CA ILE A 120 0.98 -10.03 -7.85
C ILE A 120 1.74 -9.56 -9.08
N GLN A 121 2.42 -10.45 -9.81
CA GLN A 121 3.13 -10.09 -11.04
C GLN A 121 2.18 -9.52 -12.10
N VAL A 122 1.01 -10.12 -12.32
CA VAL A 122 0.02 -9.59 -13.27
C VAL A 122 -0.52 -8.23 -12.82
N LEU A 123 -0.79 -8.05 -11.52
CA LEU A 123 -1.25 -6.77 -10.97
C LEU A 123 -0.16 -5.68 -11.13
N ARG A 124 1.10 -6.02 -10.89
CA ARG A 124 2.27 -5.16 -11.08
C ARG A 124 2.32 -4.59 -12.50
N GLU A 125 2.21 -5.45 -13.52
CA GLU A 125 2.20 -5.03 -14.92
C GLU A 125 1.01 -4.11 -15.24
N LYS A 126 -0.18 -4.41 -14.70
CA LYS A 126 -1.34 -3.53 -14.86
C LYS A 126 -1.12 -2.14 -14.25
N ILE A 127 -0.53 -2.05 -13.06
CA ILE A 127 -0.25 -0.77 -12.41
C ILE A 127 0.82 0.02 -13.17
N LYS A 128 1.93 -0.64 -13.58
CA LYS A 128 2.99 0.00 -14.38
C LYS A 128 2.48 0.56 -15.71
N ASN A 129 1.50 -0.09 -16.33
CA ASN A 129 0.90 0.35 -17.59
C ASN A 129 -0.31 1.31 -17.42
N TRP A 130 -0.70 1.63 -16.18
CA TRP A 130 -1.87 2.48 -15.92
C TRP A 130 -1.60 3.98 -16.11
N GLY A 131 -0.34 4.41 -16.01
CA GLY A 131 0.02 5.84 -16.09
C GLY A 131 -0.14 6.60 -14.78
N ILE A 132 -0.34 5.91 -13.66
CA ILE A 132 -0.36 6.47 -12.30
C ILE A 132 1.08 6.60 -11.76
N ASN A 133 1.30 7.51 -10.82
CA ASN A 133 2.54 7.51 -10.05
C ASN A 133 2.58 6.27 -9.15
N PHE A 134 3.70 5.57 -9.15
CA PHE A 134 3.90 4.39 -8.33
C PHE A 134 5.31 4.31 -7.72
N ILE A 135 5.43 3.51 -6.68
CA ILE A 135 6.70 2.95 -6.16
C ILE A 135 6.52 1.43 -6.20
N ASP A 136 7.50 0.72 -6.71
CA ASP A 136 7.53 -0.74 -6.70
C ASP A 136 8.14 -1.21 -5.38
N ALA A 137 7.34 -1.83 -4.51
CA ALA A 137 7.82 -2.29 -3.20
C ALA A 137 8.88 -3.40 -3.31
N GLU A 138 8.90 -4.15 -4.41
CA GLU A 138 9.91 -5.17 -4.65
C GLU A 138 11.31 -4.59 -4.88
N GLU A 139 11.40 -3.32 -5.26
CA GLU A 139 12.67 -2.60 -5.43
C GLU A 139 13.17 -1.99 -4.10
N ILE A 140 12.39 -2.10 -3.02
CA ILE A 140 12.73 -1.54 -1.71
C ILE A 140 13.45 -2.60 -0.87
N PRO A 141 14.70 -2.37 -0.44
CA PRO A 141 15.41 -3.32 0.43
C PRO A 141 14.72 -3.49 1.79
N GLY A 142 14.70 -4.69 2.31
CA GLY A 142 14.16 -5.00 3.62
C GLY A 142 14.00 -6.48 3.87
N HIS A 143 13.58 -6.83 5.09
CA HIS A 143 13.41 -8.22 5.52
C HIS A 143 11.94 -8.51 5.81
N TYR A 144 11.55 -9.77 5.68
CA TYR A 144 10.25 -10.26 6.11
C TYR A 144 10.28 -10.68 7.59
N LEU A 145 9.12 -10.56 8.25
CA LEU A 145 8.90 -11.02 9.62
C LEU A 145 8.28 -12.42 9.66
N ASP A 146 7.36 -12.69 8.73
CA ASP A 146 6.56 -13.92 8.68
C ASP A 146 6.28 -14.38 7.23
N GLY A 147 7.09 -13.95 6.29
CA GLY A 147 6.95 -14.25 4.87
C GLY A 147 5.94 -13.38 4.12
N VAL A 148 5.11 -12.61 4.84
CA VAL A 148 4.14 -11.65 4.26
C VAL A 148 4.42 -10.24 4.75
N HIS A 149 4.53 -10.06 6.06
CA HIS A 149 4.75 -8.76 6.67
C HIS A 149 6.22 -8.39 6.69
N LEU A 150 6.47 -7.12 6.40
CA LEU A 150 7.81 -6.56 6.23
C LEU A 150 8.31 -5.91 7.53
N ALA A 151 9.59 -6.04 7.79
CA ALA A 151 10.25 -5.52 8.98
C ALA A 151 10.47 -4.01 8.92
N SER A 152 10.90 -3.43 10.03
CA SER A 152 11.06 -1.97 10.17
C SER A 152 12.09 -1.35 9.24
N ASP A 153 13.08 -2.12 8.77
CA ASP A 153 14.07 -1.66 7.78
C ASP A 153 13.42 -1.39 6.42
N PHE A 154 12.56 -2.29 5.95
CA PHE A 154 11.75 -2.05 4.75
C PHE A 154 10.90 -0.77 4.90
N HIS A 155 10.19 -0.64 6.01
CA HIS A 155 9.32 0.51 6.25
C HIS A 155 10.09 1.83 6.26
N LYS A 156 11.31 1.84 6.80
CA LYS A 156 12.20 2.98 6.77
C LYS A 156 12.60 3.33 5.33
N ASN A 157 13.08 2.33 4.58
CA ASN A 157 13.53 2.52 3.20
C ASN A 157 12.38 2.94 2.28
N LEU A 158 11.17 2.40 2.49
CA LEU A 158 9.96 2.84 1.78
C LEU A 158 9.63 4.31 2.07
N ALA A 159 9.70 4.73 3.34
CA ALA A 159 9.46 6.13 3.70
C ALA A 159 10.48 7.07 3.04
N GLU A 160 11.76 6.72 3.03
CA GLU A 160 12.83 7.47 2.34
C GLU A 160 12.53 7.58 0.84
N LYS A 161 12.11 6.48 0.20
CA LYS A 161 11.73 6.49 -1.23
C LYS A 161 10.50 7.33 -1.52
N ILE A 162 9.51 7.32 -0.63
CA ILE A 162 8.33 8.20 -0.73
C ILE A 162 8.75 9.67 -0.64
N ILE A 163 9.63 10.02 0.31
CA ILE A 163 10.13 11.41 0.49
C ILE A 163 10.88 11.88 -0.76
N GLU A 164 11.74 11.04 -1.34
CA GLU A 164 12.41 11.32 -2.60
C GLU A 164 11.40 11.60 -3.71
N LYS A 165 10.39 10.74 -3.86
CA LYS A 165 9.35 10.85 -4.88
C LYS A 165 8.45 12.08 -4.74
N ILE A 166 8.25 12.57 -3.52
CA ILE A 166 7.50 13.82 -3.24
C ILE A 166 8.30 15.06 -3.68
N GLY A 167 9.62 14.99 -3.58
CA GLY A 167 10.53 16.08 -3.95
C GLY A 167 10.75 16.27 -5.45
N GLU A 168 10.34 15.28 -6.26
CA GLU A 168 10.34 15.36 -7.73
C GLU A 168 9.12 16.15 -8.27
#